data_e4fbdbfac7d377a658db09658ef0accd
#
_entry.id   e4fbdbfac7d377a658db09658ef0accd
#
_cell.length_a   1.000
_cell.length_b   1.000
_cell.length_c   1.000
_cell.angle_alpha   90.00
_cell.angle_beta   90.00
_cell.angle_gamma   90.00
#
_symmetry.space_group_name_H-M   'P 1'
#
loop_
_entity.id
_entity.type
_entity.pdbx_description
1 polymer ?
#
loop_
_entity_poly.entity_id
_entity_poly.type
_entity_poly.pdbx_seq_one_letter_code
_entity_poly.pdbx_strand_id
1 'polypeptide(L)'
;MGRCRTPQVQTLSSPGLWLLCLVLGSAPNLAGQQSAARVQSTPEGSQSQRAAPSSSTGTTSAFIGYATNGSFIFPDIATSPGPLTTAGKFKLFVNQSISPPYILVAACSAAFDQARNVPEGYGQGWDAYGSRFGANMARVSSSSFFGTFLFASWLHEDPRFFPQSKPSFWRSLKYSTQRIVITRNDSGKDVFNTSGLLGPLASEGLANVYLPSSEQTVGKTVTRFAVDLAWRVGGNMFKDYWPTFFHNMGLNRLKVIPDPGKPEGQGSR
;
A
#
# COMPACT_ATOMS: atom_id res chain seq x y z
N MET A 1 -35.88 26.57 -38.46
CA MET A 1 -34.63 26.80 -37.73
C MET A 1 -34.75 26.19 -36.35
N GLY A 2 -34.42 24.92 -36.24
CA GLY A 2 -34.50 24.15 -34.98
C GLY A 2 -33.12 24.14 -34.29
N ARG A 3 -33.04 24.67 -33.08
CA ARG A 3 -31.81 24.59 -32.25
C ARG A 3 -31.79 23.22 -31.56
N CYS A 4 -30.81 22.40 -31.92
CA CYS A 4 -30.41 21.21 -31.13
C CYS A 4 -29.91 21.65 -29.76
N ARG A 5 -30.61 21.21 -28.70
CA ARG A 5 -30.10 21.26 -27.33
C ARG A 5 -29.22 20.01 -27.09
N THR A 6 -27.96 20.22 -26.82
CA THR A 6 -27.06 19.19 -26.26
C THR A 6 -27.41 18.95 -24.79
N PRO A 7 -27.48 17.69 -24.31
CA PRO A 7 -27.73 17.43 -22.90
C PRO A 7 -26.45 17.74 -22.09
N GLN A 8 -26.61 18.57 -21.09
CA GLN A 8 -25.59 18.79 -20.04
C GLN A 8 -25.48 17.52 -19.16
N VAL A 9 -24.32 16.91 -19.18
CA VAL A 9 -23.97 15.85 -18.22
C VAL A 9 -23.63 16.54 -16.90
N GLN A 10 -24.50 16.41 -15.92
CA GLN A 10 -24.21 16.82 -14.54
C GLN A 10 -23.13 15.90 -13.96
N THR A 11 -21.99 16.45 -13.65
CA THR A 11 -20.94 15.79 -12.89
C THR A 11 -21.36 15.68 -11.43
N LEU A 12 -21.84 14.50 -11.02
CA LEU A 12 -21.99 14.15 -9.61
C LEU A 12 -20.59 13.91 -9.02
N SER A 13 -20.02 14.92 -8.40
CA SER A 13 -18.88 14.80 -7.52
C SER A 13 -19.37 14.42 -6.12
N SER A 14 -19.54 13.11 -5.85
CA SER A 14 -19.76 12.65 -4.48
C SER A 14 -18.48 11.98 -3.96
N PRO A 15 -17.93 12.42 -2.83
CA PRO A 15 -16.72 11.84 -2.23
C PRO A 15 -16.93 10.44 -1.64
N GLY A 16 -18.16 9.90 -1.69
CA GLY A 16 -18.50 8.59 -1.14
C GLY A 16 -18.17 7.38 -2.03
N LEU A 17 -17.84 7.57 -3.31
CA LEU A 17 -17.65 6.45 -4.24
C LEU A 17 -16.31 5.73 -4.08
N TRP A 18 -15.36 6.34 -3.38
CA TRP A 18 -14.01 5.79 -3.17
C TRP A 18 -13.93 4.67 -2.13
N LEU A 19 -14.88 4.67 -1.19
CA LEU A 19 -14.96 3.60 -0.17
C LEU A 19 -15.55 2.29 -0.73
N LEU A 20 -16.25 2.35 -1.87
CA LEU A 20 -16.92 1.17 -2.44
C LEU A 20 -16.00 0.26 -3.25
N CYS A 21 -14.89 0.76 -3.80
CA CYS A 21 -13.90 -0.06 -4.51
C CYS A 21 -13.10 -0.99 -3.59
N LEU A 22 -13.14 -0.78 -2.28
CA LEU A 22 -12.45 -1.63 -1.30
C LEU A 22 -13.20 -2.92 -0.93
N VAL A 23 -14.47 -3.09 -1.35
CA VAL A 23 -15.34 -4.17 -0.83
C VAL A 23 -15.78 -5.19 -1.87
N LEU A 24 -15.63 -4.93 -3.18
CA LEU A 24 -16.17 -5.82 -4.23
C LEU A 24 -15.07 -6.41 -5.14
N GLY A 25 -14.20 -7.25 -4.55
CA GLY A 25 -13.29 -8.12 -5.29
C GLY A 25 -13.86 -9.53 -5.44
N SER A 26 -14.80 -9.74 -6.38
CA SER A 26 -15.14 -11.08 -6.85
C SER A 26 -14.15 -11.52 -7.92
N ALA A 27 -13.40 -12.57 -7.64
CA ALA A 27 -12.44 -13.20 -8.52
C ALA A 27 -13.13 -13.84 -9.73
N PRO A 28 -12.61 -13.71 -10.97
CA PRO A 28 -13.00 -14.60 -12.06
C PRO A 28 -12.15 -15.86 -12.02
N ASN A 29 -12.84 -17.02 -12.06
CA ASN A 29 -12.30 -18.32 -12.31
C ASN A 29 -11.60 -18.37 -13.68
N LEU A 30 -10.32 -18.70 -13.69
CA LEU A 30 -9.60 -19.13 -14.89
C LEU A 30 -9.42 -20.64 -14.82
N ALA A 31 -10.37 -21.36 -15.41
CA ALA A 31 -10.23 -22.78 -15.75
C ALA A 31 -9.73 -22.93 -17.19
N GLY A 32 -8.69 -23.73 -17.36
CA GLY A 32 -8.49 -24.48 -18.59
C GLY A 32 -7.42 -23.99 -19.56
N GLN A 33 -6.27 -24.64 -19.56
CA GLN A 33 -5.83 -25.41 -20.74
C GLN A 33 -4.67 -26.34 -20.37
N GLN A 34 -4.97 -27.64 -20.34
CA GLN A 34 -3.99 -28.71 -20.35
C GLN A 34 -3.48 -28.87 -21.79
N SER A 35 -2.17 -28.94 -21.96
CA SER A 35 -1.60 -29.53 -23.18
C SER A 35 -0.61 -30.61 -22.75
N ALA A 36 -0.95 -31.82 -23.16
CA ALA A 36 -0.23 -33.04 -22.91
C ALA A 36 1.02 -33.13 -23.81
N ALA A 37 2.15 -33.45 -23.21
CA ALA A 37 3.26 -34.06 -23.93
C ALA A 37 3.69 -35.35 -23.20
N ARG A 38 3.43 -36.43 -23.87
CA ARG A 38 3.74 -37.85 -23.52
C ARG A 38 5.18 -38.12 -23.92
N VAL A 39 6.05 -38.58 -23.02
CA VAL A 39 7.28 -39.29 -23.35
C VAL A 39 7.42 -40.52 -22.44
N GLN A 40 7.78 -41.60 -23.12
CA GLN A 40 7.81 -43.00 -22.71
C GLN A 40 8.79 -43.37 -21.59
N SER A 41 8.40 -44.45 -20.97
CA SER A 41 9.03 -45.32 -19.97
C SER A 41 10.29 -46.04 -20.45
N THR A 42 11.21 -46.38 -19.53
CA THR A 42 11.60 -47.79 -19.20
C THR A 42 12.52 -47.81 -17.97
N PRO A 43 12.63 -48.93 -17.21
CA PRO A 43 12.84 -48.98 -15.78
C PRO A 43 14.23 -49.48 -15.38
N GLU A 44 14.58 -49.30 -14.15
CA GLU A 44 15.20 -50.30 -13.23
C GLU A 44 15.98 -49.62 -12.09
N GLY A 45 15.84 -50.13 -10.89
CA GLY A 45 16.79 -49.89 -9.81
C GLY A 45 16.14 -49.58 -8.45
N SER A 46 15.74 -50.63 -7.75
CA SER A 46 15.37 -50.62 -6.35
C SER A 46 16.43 -49.93 -5.46
N GLN A 47 16.02 -48.91 -4.69
CA GLN A 47 16.51 -48.78 -3.32
C GLN A 47 15.46 -48.06 -2.49
N SER A 48 14.99 -48.76 -1.48
CA SER A 48 14.11 -48.34 -0.43
C SER A 48 14.74 -47.18 0.34
N GLN A 49 14.25 -45.96 0.13
CA GLN A 49 14.50 -44.85 1.03
C GLN A 49 13.13 -44.33 1.50
N ARG A 50 12.89 -44.65 2.77
CA ARG A 50 11.74 -44.24 3.59
C ARG A 50 11.52 -42.73 3.45
N ALA A 51 10.61 -42.34 2.56
CA ALA A 51 10.20 -40.96 2.43
C ALA A 51 9.44 -40.56 3.68
N ALA A 52 10.01 -39.59 4.42
CA ALA A 52 9.29 -38.85 5.44
C ALA A 52 8.13 -38.10 4.78
N PRO A 53 6.96 -37.97 5.42
CA PRO A 53 5.84 -37.24 4.85
C PRO A 53 6.22 -35.77 4.70
N SER A 54 6.32 -35.30 3.46
CA SER A 54 6.48 -33.89 3.15
C SER A 54 5.24 -33.14 3.62
N SER A 55 5.38 -32.43 4.73
CA SER A 55 4.36 -31.59 5.31
C SER A 55 4.14 -30.33 4.44
N SER A 56 3.32 -30.44 3.41
CA SER A 56 2.79 -29.30 2.66
C SER A 56 1.91 -28.37 3.52
N THR A 57 1.51 -28.84 4.70
CA THR A 57 0.72 -28.10 5.70
C THR A 57 1.52 -26.96 6.36
N GLY A 58 2.85 -27.06 6.42
CA GLY A 58 3.69 -26.06 7.06
C GLY A 58 3.78 -24.72 6.30
N THR A 59 3.78 -24.80 4.97
CA THR A 59 3.91 -23.59 4.12
C THR A 59 2.63 -22.76 4.12
N THR A 60 1.47 -23.43 4.06
CA THR A 60 0.16 -22.74 4.08
C THR A 60 -0.12 -22.11 5.44
N SER A 61 0.21 -22.80 6.54
CA SER A 61 0.04 -22.25 7.89
C SER A 61 1.01 -21.12 8.19
N ALA A 62 2.25 -21.18 7.67
CA ALA A 62 3.22 -20.08 7.77
C ALA A 62 2.79 -18.87 6.95
N PHE A 63 2.25 -19.08 5.74
CA PHE A 63 1.71 -18.00 4.90
C PHE A 63 0.48 -17.35 5.54
N ILE A 64 -0.47 -18.14 6.05
CA ILE A 64 -1.64 -17.65 6.80
C ILE A 64 -1.18 -16.91 8.05
N GLY A 65 -0.21 -17.43 8.80
CA GLY A 65 0.37 -16.77 9.97
C GLY A 65 1.04 -15.43 9.61
N TYR A 66 1.76 -15.37 8.49
CA TYR A 66 2.36 -14.14 7.98
C TYR A 66 1.30 -13.13 7.53
N ALA A 67 0.28 -13.58 6.82
CA ALA A 67 -0.83 -12.75 6.36
C ALA A 67 -1.68 -12.21 7.53
N THR A 68 -1.93 -13.04 8.56
CA THR A 68 -2.72 -12.66 9.74
C THR A 68 -1.95 -11.82 10.76
N ASN A 69 -0.61 -11.82 10.73
CA ASN A 69 0.21 -10.96 11.59
C ASN A 69 0.27 -9.48 11.13
N GLY A 70 -0.51 -9.09 10.12
CA GLY A 70 -0.54 -7.71 9.60
C GLY A 70 0.70 -7.34 8.77
N SER A 71 1.77 -8.11 8.84
CA SER A 71 3.03 -7.85 8.13
C SER A 71 2.89 -7.93 6.61
N PHE A 72 1.87 -8.61 6.10
CA PHE A 72 1.61 -8.73 4.67
C PHE A 72 0.65 -7.65 4.15
N ILE A 73 -0.38 -7.29 4.94
CA ILE A 73 -1.38 -6.30 4.54
C ILE A 73 -0.86 -4.89 4.78
N PHE A 74 -0.43 -4.59 6.00
CA PHE A 74 0.18 -3.29 6.34
C PHE A 74 1.56 -3.52 6.96
N PRO A 75 2.58 -3.72 6.13
CA PRO A 75 3.92 -4.03 6.62
C PRO A 75 4.56 -2.90 7.43
N ASP A 76 4.07 -1.69 7.28
CA ASP A 76 4.53 -0.50 7.99
C ASP A 76 3.87 -0.25 9.35
N ILE A 77 2.89 -1.04 9.77
CA ILE A 77 2.40 -0.98 11.16
C ILE A 77 3.49 -1.55 12.10
N ALA A 78 3.78 -0.81 13.17
CA ALA A 78 4.77 -1.23 14.15
C ALA A 78 4.30 -2.45 14.93
N THR A 79 5.00 -3.58 14.77
CA THR A 79 4.71 -4.87 15.42
C THR A 79 5.85 -5.36 16.32
N SER A 80 6.98 -4.67 16.33
CA SER A 80 8.16 -4.98 17.15
C SER A 80 8.65 -3.75 17.89
N PRO A 81 9.11 -3.89 19.15
CA PRO A 81 9.74 -2.80 19.89
C PRO A 81 11.11 -2.46 19.31
N GLY A 82 11.56 -1.23 19.56
CA GLY A 82 12.85 -0.74 19.11
C GLY A 82 12.89 -0.30 17.64
N PRO A 83 13.96 0.40 17.24
CA PRO A 83 14.13 0.92 15.90
C PRO A 83 14.41 -0.19 14.87
N LEU A 84 14.09 0.09 13.61
CA LEU A 84 14.49 -0.78 12.51
C LEU A 84 15.95 -0.54 12.15
N THR A 85 16.68 -1.64 11.93
CA THR A 85 17.99 -1.58 11.27
C THR A 85 17.84 -1.13 9.83
N THR A 86 18.93 -0.69 9.18
CA THR A 86 18.95 -0.36 7.74
C THR A 86 18.42 -1.53 6.88
N ALA A 87 18.83 -2.76 7.19
CA ALA A 87 18.31 -3.96 6.52
C ALA A 87 16.80 -4.16 6.80
N GLY A 88 16.33 -3.82 7.99
CA GLY A 88 14.90 -3.83 8.34
C GLY A 88 14.11 -2.81 7.54
N LYS A 89 14.65 -1.60 7.35
CA LYS A 89 14.03 -0.54 6.51
C LYS A 89 13.98 -0.94 5.04
N PHE A 90 15.04 -1.60 4.54
CA PHE A 90 15.03 -2.16 3.18
C PHE A 90 13.97 -3.26 3.01
N LYS A 91 13.90 -4.21 3.96
CA LYS A 91 12.87 -5.26 3.96
C LYS A 91 11.46 -4.66 4.01
N LEU A 92 11.27 -3.61 4.80
CA LEU A 92 10.00 -2.89 4.89
C LEU A 92 9.62 -2.27 3.55
N PHE A 93 10.55 -1.59 2.87
CA PHE A 93 10.35 -1.07 1.52
C PHE A 93 9.89 -2.15 0.54
N VAL A 94 10.61 -3.30 0.49
CA VAL A 94 10.25 -4.41 -0.40
C VAL A 94 8.85 -4.94 -0.08
N ASN A 95 8.55 -5.17 1.20
CA ASN A 95 7.24 -5.66 1.63
C ASN A 95 6.11 -4.66 1.28
N GLN A 96 6.35 -3.37 1.42
CA GLN A 96 5.37 -2.34 1.00
C GLN A 96 5.12 -2.40 -0.50
N SER A 97 6.17 -2.48 -1.31
CA SER A 97 6.06 -2.45 -2.77
C SER A 97 5.24 -3.61 -3.35
N ILE A 98 5.21 -4.76 -2.66
CA ILE A 98 4.48 -5.96 -3.10
C ILE A 98 3.23 -6.24 -2.25
N SER A 99 2.89 -5.40 -1.28
CA SER A 99 1.74 -5.65 -0.42
C SER A 99 0.40 -5.46 -1.16
N PRO A 100 -0.62 -6.30 -0.87
CA PRO A 100 -1.90 -6.26 -1.56
C PRO A 100 -2.59 -4.90 -1.56
N PRO A 101 -2.62 -4.12 -0.46
CA PRO A 101 -3.26 -2.81 -0.47
C PRO A 101 -2.59 -1.82 -1.42
N TYR A 102 -1.25 -1.84 -1.54
CA TYR A 102 -0.53 -0.95 -2.45
C TYR A 102 -0.79 -1.30 -3.91
N ILE A 103 -0.80 -2.60 -4.24
CA ILE A 103 -1.16 -3.10 -5.58
C ILE A 103 -2.61 -2.73 -5.90
N LEU A 104 -3.53 -2.93 -4.96
CA LEU A 104 -4.95 -2.61 -5.14
C LEU A 104 -5.16 -1.09 -5.36
N VAL A 105 -4.51 -0.26 -4.55
CA VAL A 105 -4.57 1.21 -4.71
C VAL A 105 -4.04 1.62 -6.07
N ALA A 106 -2.92 1.06 -6.53
CA ALA A 106 -2.37 1.35 -7.86
C ALA A 106 -3.32 0.92 -8.99
N ALA A 107 -3.97 -0.24 -8.86
CA ALA A 107 -4.93 -0.75 -9.82
C ALA A 107 -6.21 0.11 -9.86
N CYS A 108 -6.77 0.46 -8.70
CA CYS A 108 -7.94 1.33 -8.61
C CYS A 108 -7.64 2.74 -9.14
N SER A 109 -6.46 3.29 -8.83
CA SER A 109 -6.02 4.58 -9.37
C SER A 109 -5.90 4.52 -10.89
N ALA A 110 -5.31 3.46 -11.45
CA ALA A 110 -5.21 3.27 -12.89
C ALA A 110 -6.59 3.16 -13.57
N ALA A 111 -7.55 2.46 -12.94
CA ALA A 111 -8.91 2.35 -13.44
C ALA A 111 -9.64 3.71 -13.44
N PHE A 112 -9.45 4.50 -12.39
CA PHE A 112 -10.03 5.83 -12.30
C PHE A 112 -9.41 6.80 -13.32
N ASP A 113 -8.08 6.78 -13.45
CA ASP A 113 -7.38 7.57 -14.46
C ASP A 113 -7.79 7.17 -15.88
N GLN A 114 -8.01 5.87 -16.11
CA GLN A 114 -8.53 5.33 -17.38
C GLN A 114 -9.94 5.89 -17.68
N ALA A 115 -10.85 5.87 -16.69
CA ALA A 115 -12.21 6.38 -16.84
C ALA A 115 -12.23 7.88 -17.15
N ARG A 116 -11.24 8.65 -16.70
CA ARG A 116 -11.09 10.07 -16.94
C ARG A 116 -10.21 10.41 -18.14
N ASN A 117 -9.62 9.41 -18.78
CA ASN A 117 -8.60 9.57 -19.83
C ASN A 117 -7.42 10.45 -19.39
N VAL A 118 -6.91 10.23 -18.19
CA VAL A 118 -5.77 10.98 -17.62
C VAL A 118 -4.61 9.99 -17.37
N PRO A 119 -3.38 10.27 -17.80
CA PRO A 119 -3.01 11.24 -18.83
C PRO A 119 -3.54 10.86 -20.21
N GLU A 120 -3.95 11.87 -20.99
CA GLU A 120 -4.44 11.65 -22.35
C GLU A 120 -3.42 10.94 -23.25
N GLY A 121 -2.12 11.18 -23.03
CA GLY A 121 -1.03 10.57 -23.78
C GLY A 121 -0.93 9.05 -23.72
N TYR A 122 -1.62 8.39 -22.79
CA TYR A 122 -1.70 6.92 -22.75
C TYR A 122 -2.83 6.36 -23.61
N GLY A 123 -3.81 7.18 -24.02
CA GLY A 123 -4.99 6.73 -24.76
C GLY A 123 -5.97 5.91 -23.93
N GLN A 124 -6.70 4.98 -24.57
CA GLN A 124 -7.71 4.12 -23.97
C GLN A 124 -7.45 2.64 -24.29
N GLY A 125 -8.10 1.73 -23.57
CA GLY A 125 -7.97 0.28 -23.75
C GLY A 125 -7.04 -0.36 -22.71
N TRP A 126 -6.78 -1.67 -22.89
CA TRP A 126 -6.02 -2.44 -21.90
C TRP A 126 -4.55 -2.06 -21.82
N ASP A 127 -3.92 -1.69 -22.95
CA ASP A 127 -2.52 -1.25 -22.98
C ASP A 127 -2.35 0.08 -22.25
N ALA A 128 -3.30 1.00 -22.42
CA ALA A 128 -3.34 2.26 -21.71
C ALA A 128 -3.58 2.07 -20.20
N TYR A 129 -4.45 1.14 -19.83
CA TYR A 129 -4.63 0.75 -18.42
C TYR A 129 -3.34 0.17 -17.83
N GLY A 130 -2.70 -0.75 -18.54
CA GLY A 130 -1.42 -1.34 -18.12
C GLY A 130 -0.33 -0.29 -17.93
N SER A 131 -0.25 0.69 -18.81
CA SER A 131 0.69 1.82 -18.70
C SER A 131 0.42 2.69 -17.47
N ARG A 132 -0.86 3.00 -17.18
CA ARG A 132 -1.26 3.73 -15.96
C ARG A 132 -0.97 2.94 -14.69
N PHE A 133 -1.29 1.65 -14.70
CA PHE A 133 -1.00 0.76 -13.58
C PHE A 133 0.51 0.68 -13.30
N GLY A 134 1.31 0.45 -14.35
CA GLY A 134 2.77 0.42 -14.24
C GLY A 134 3.36 1.74 -13.72
N ALA A 135 2.88 2.88 -14.23
CA ALA A 135 3.28 4.19 -13.77
C ALA A 135 2.92 4.42 -12.29
N ASN A 136 1.72 4.04 -11.85
CA ASN A 136 1.30 4.15 -10.45
C ASN A 136 2.11 3.21 -9.55
N MET A 137 2.39 1.97 -9.98
CA MET A 137 3.27 1.05 -9.25
C MET A 137 4.69 1.59 -9.12
N ALA A 138 5.24 2.16 -10.20
CA ALA A 138 6.58 2.78 -10.17
C ALA A 138 6.63 3.96 -9.19
N ARG A 139 5.60 4.82 -9.15
CA ARG A 139 5.50 5.95 -8.22
C ARG A 139 5.43 5.47 -6.76
N VAL A 140 4.56 4.52 -6.46
CA VAL A 140 4.41 3.96 -5.11
C VAL A 140 5.70 3.30 -4.65
N SER A 141 6.32 2.46 -5.49
CA SER A 141 7.55 1.75 -5.15
C SER A 141 8.74 2.70 -4.99
N SER A 142 8.91 3.68 -5.88
CA SER A 142 9.99 4.68 -5.75
C SER A 142 9.78 5.59 -4.54
N SER A 143 8.53 5.97 -4.23
CA SER A 143 8.21 6.75 -3.03
C SER A 143 8.55 5.98 -1.75
N SER A 144 8.26 4.68 -1.71
CA SER A 144 8.65 3.80 -0.61
C SER A 144 10.16 3.59 -0.55
N PHE A 145 10.84 3.42 -1.70
CA PHE A 145 12.29 3.32 -1.75
C PHE A 145 12.98 4.55 -1.16
N PHE A 146 12.61 5.73 -1.65
CA PHE A 146 13.21 6.97 -1.15
C PHE A 146 12.81 7.26 0.30
N GLY A 147 11.53 7.19 0.64
CA GLY A 147 11.01 7.59 1.95
C GLY A 147 11.27 6.54 3.03
N THR A 148 10.91 5.28 2.80
CA THR A 148 10.99 4.22 3.81
C THR A 148 12.40 3.66 3.97
N PHE A 149 13.18 3.59 2.89
CA PHE A 149 14.53 3.01 2.95
C PHE A 149 15.62 4.09 2.91
N LEU A 150 15.76 4.82 1.80
CA LEU A 150 16.94 5.66 1.58
C LEU A 150 17.04 6.80 2.60
N PHE A 151 16.06 7.71 2.59
CA PHE A 151 16.09 8.87 3.48
C PHE A 151 15.86 8.51 4.94
N ALA A 152 14.97 7.55 5.23
CA ALA A 152 14.77 7.09 6.60
C ALA A 152 16.03 6.45 7.20
N SER A 153 16.84 5.76 6.38
CA SER A 153 18.14 5.20 6.84
C SER A 153 19.19 6.29 7.03
N TRP A 154 19.24 7.25 6.12
CA TRP A 154 20.21 8.36 6.18
C TRP A 154 19.94 9.32 7.33
N LEU A 155 18.66 9.63 7.57
CA LEU A 155 18.25 10.61 8.60
C LEU A 155 17.97 9.94 9.97
N HIS A 156 18.13 8.62 10.08
CA HIS A 156 17.82 7.85 11.28
C HIS A 156 16.37 8.03 11.75
N GLU A 157 15.43 8.10 10.80
CA GLU A 157 13.99 8.18 11.06
C GLU A 157 13.34 6.80 11.02
N ASP A 158 12.33 6.57 11.85
CA ASP A 158 11.56 5.32 11.85
C ASP A 158 10.34 5.46 10.92
N PRO A 159 10.30 4.76 9.78
CA PRO A 159 9.24 4.89 8.79
C PRO A 159 7.94 4.18 9.18
N ARG A 160 7.88 3.53 10.35
CA ARG A 160 6.71 2.77 10.77
C ARG A 160 5.60 3.66 11.30
N PHE A 161 4.37 3.18 11.11
CA PHE A 161 3.18 3.79 11.68
C PHE A 161 2.83 3.13 13.01
N PHE A 162 2.59 3.93 14.04
CA PHE A 162 2.20 3.49 15.39
C PHE A 162 0.72 3.82 15.62
N PRO A 163 -0.21 2.84 15.54
CA PRO A 163 -1.63 3.11 15.70
C PRO A 163 -1.99 3.55 17.12
N GLN A 164 -3.08 4.30 17.25
CA GLN A 164 -3.62 4.68 18.55
C GLN A 164 -4.37 3.52 19.20
N SER A 165 -4.34 3.43 20.54
CA SER A 165 -5.06 2.38 21.29
C SER A 165 -6.59 2.46 21.15
N LYS A 166 -7.15 3.67 21.01
CA LYS A 166 -8.59 3.92 20.89
C LYS A 166 -8.85 5.01 19.83
N PRO A 167 -8.87 4.68 18.54
CA PRO A 167 -9.13 5.66 17.50
C PRO A 167 -10.59 6.13 17.54
N SER A 168 -10.80 7.44 17.27
CA SER A 168 -12.09 7.99 16.89
C SER A 168 -11.88 8.86 15.66
N PHE A 169 -12.91 9.11 14.85
CA PHE A 169 -12.75 9.74 13.54
C PHE A 169 -11.91 11.03 13.59
N TRP A 170 -12.30 12.00 14.40
CA TRP A 170 -11.59 13.29 14.49
C TRP A 170 -10.19 13.16 15.12
N ARG A 171 -10.04 12.24 16.07
CA ARG A 171 -8.74 11.97 16.70
C ARG A 171 -7.81 11.30 15.69
N SER A 172 -8.30 10.31 14.95
CA SER A 172 -7.53 9.61 13.93
C SER A 172 -7.17 10.54 12.77
N LEU A 173 -8.09 11.40 12.31
CA LEU A 173 -7.80 12.41 11.29
C LEU A 173 -6.68 13.36 11.74
N LYS A 174 -6.80 13.93 12.95
CA LYS A 174 -5.77 14.82 13.51
C LYS A 174 -4.43 14.10 13.65
N TYR A 175 -4.42 12.90 14.20
CA TYR A 175 -3.22 12.11 14.39
C TYR A 175 -2.58 11.73 13.05
N SER A 176 -3.35 11.23 12.10
CA SER A 176 -2.87 10.85 10.77
C SER A 176 -2.28 12.03 10.01
N THR A 177 -2.91 13.22 10.09
CA THR A 177 -2.38 14.45 9.52
C THR A 177 -1.09 14.87 10.20
N GLN A 178 -1.03 14.81 11.54
CA GLN A 178 0.18 15.12 12.29
C GLN A 178 1.34 14.21 11.90
N ARG A 179 1.08 12.90 11.66
CA ARG A 179 2.10 11.92 11.26
C ARG A 179 2.63 12.10 9.84
N ILE A 180 2.01 12.93 9.02
CA ILE A 180 2.63 13.38 7.75
C ILE A 180 3.84 14.29 8.02
N VAL A 181 3.74 15.15 9.02
CA VAL A 181 4.75 16.18 9.31
C VAL A 181 5.72 15.75 10.41
N ILE A 182 5.27 14.90 11.33
CA ILE A 182 6.03 14.44 12.50
C ILE A 182 6.15 12.93 12.46
N THR A 183 7.36 12.42 12.51
CA THR A 183 7.70 11.00 12.66
C THR A 183 8.52 10.78 13.92
N ARG A 184 9.00 9.56 14.12
CA ARG A 184 9.95 9.22 15.17
C ARG A 184 11.34 9.01 14.58
N ASN A 185 12.34 9.34 15.34
CA ASN A 185 13.69 8.90 15.03
C ASN A 185 13.96 7.49 15.63
N ASP A 186 15.09 6.92 15.27
CA ASP A 186 15.52 5.61 15.79
C ASP A 186 15.75 5.60 17.32
N SER A 187 15.80 6.77 17.96
CA SER A 187 15.84 6.92 19.43
C SER A 187 14.43 7.03 20.06
N GLY A 188 13.36 6.93 19.27
CA GLY A 188 11.96 7.01 19.73
C GLY A 188 11.44 8.42 19.99
N LYS A 189 12.22 9.47 19.69
CA LYS A 189 11.80 10.88 19.85
C LYS A 189 11.04 11.36 18.63
N ASP A 190 10.03 12.18 18.82
CA ASP A 190 9.33 12.84 17.73
C ASP A 190 10.25 13.87 17.05
N VAL A 191 10.33 13.79 15.72
CA VAL A 191 11.13 14.67 14.86
C VAL A 191 10.32 15.06 13.62
N PHE A 192 10.77 16.05 12.88
CA PHE A 192 10.17 16.43 11.60
C PHE A 192 10.34 15.27 10.61
N ASN A 193 9.27 14.90 9.90
CA ASN A 193 9.20 13.74 8.98
C ASN A 193 9.85 14.07 7.64
N THR A 194 11.15 14.25 7.64
CA THR A 194 11.89 14.63 6.44
C THR A 194 11.84 13.51 5.38
N SER A 195 12.04 12.26 5.79
CA SER A 195 12.00 11.11 4.88
C SER A 195 10.61 10.89 4.28
N GLY A 196 9.57 11.06 5.10
CA GLY A 196 8.18 10.91 4.67
C GLY A 196 7.70 11.99 3.71
N LEU A 197 8.35 13.15 3.68
CA LEU A 197 8.05 14.24 2.74
C LEU A 197 8.96 14.22 1.52
N LEU A 198 10.27 14.02 1.70
CA LEU A 198 11.22 13.98 0.60
C LEU A 198 11.06 12.74 -0.27
N GLY A 199 10.64 11.59 0.30
CA GLY A 199 10.44 10.36 -0.44
C GLY A 199 9.40 10.51 -1.57
N PRO A 200 8.16 10.92 -1.27
CA PRO A 200 7.16 11.22 -2.29
C PRO A 200 7.59 12.31 -3.27
N LEU A 201 8.21 13.38 -2.77
CA LEU A 201 8.67 14.47 -3.64
C LEU A 201 9.73 13.99 -4.65
N ALA A 202 10.70 13.19 -4.21
CA ALA A 202 11.70 12.58 -5.07
C ALA A 202 11.07 11.61 -6.09
N SER A 203 10.07 10.83 -5.65
CA SER A 203 9.31 9.94 -6.52
C SER A 203 8.53 10.69 -7.60
N GLU A 204 7.89 11.81 -7.24
CA GLU A 204 7.17 12.63 -8.21
C GLU A 204 8.12 13.33 -9.18
N GLY A 205 9.31 13.73 -8.73
CA GLY A 205 10.38 14.21 -9.60
C GLY A 205 10.85 13.12 -10.58
N LEU A 206 11.07 11.91 -10.10
CA LEU A 206 11.43 10.76 -10.94
C LEU A 206 10.31 10.40 -11.92
N ALA A 207 9.05 10.55 -11.53
CA ALA A 207 7.90 10.25 -12.39
C ALA A 207 7.89 11.09 -13.68
N ASN A 208 8.47 12.29 -13.67
CA ASN A 208 8.58 13.12 -14.86
C ASN A 208 9.47 12.51 -15.97
N VAL A 209 10.27 11.47 -15.65
CA VAL A 209 11.10 10.78 -16.65
C VAL A 209 10.28 9.85 -17.54
N TYR A 210 9.22 9.24 -16.99
CA TYR A 210 8.44 8.22 -17.70
C TYR A 210 6.97 8.59 -17.95
N LEU A 211 6.47 9.66 -17.34
CA LEU A 211 5.12 10.15 -17.61
C LEU A 211 5.05 10.90 -18.95
N PRO A 212 3.89 10.96 -19.61
CA PRO A 212 3.69 11.78 -20.81
C PRO A 212 4.07 13.24 -20.58
N SER A 213 4.55 13.94 -21.60
CA SER A 213 5.04 15.33 -21.53
C SER A 213 3.99 16.30 -20.98
N SER A 214 2.70 16.02 -21.20
CA SER A 214 1.59 16.79 -20.62
C SER A 214 1.55 16.78 -19.09
N GLU A 215 2.17 15.78 -18.45
CA GLU A 215 2.24 15.62 -16.99
C GLU A 215 3.57 16.07 -16.37
N GLN A 216 4.57 16.43 -17.19
CA GLN A 216 5.93 16.76 -16.73
C GLN A 216 6.10 18.21 -16.26
N THR A 217 5.01 18.93 -15.99
CA THR A 217 5.08 20.31 -15.52
C THR A 217 5.24 20.39 -14.00
N VAL A 218 5.88 21.46 -13.51
CA VAL A 218 6.03 21.72 -12.07
C VAL A 218 4.67 21.71 -11.36
N GLY A 219 3.66 22.38 -11.94
CA GLY A 219 2.31 22.41 -11.37
C GLY A 219 1.70 21.02 -11.22
N LYS A 220 1.82 20.15 -12.22
CA LYS A 220 1.35 18.77 -12.17
C LYS A 220 2.13 17.95 -11.12
N THR A 221 3.44 18.11 -11.06
CA THR A 221 4.30 17.45 -10.06
C THR A 221 3.88 17.83 -8.63
N VAL A 222 3.68 19.11 -8.36
CA VAL A 222 3.22 19.60 -7.05
C VAL A 222 1.80 19.10 -6.73
N THR A 223 0.91 19.09 -7.71
CA THR A 223 -0.45 18.57 -7.52
C THR A 223 -0.43 17.08 -7.17
N ARG A 224 0.33 16.26 -7.90
CA ARG A 224 0.48 14.83 -7.61
C ARG A 224 1.06 14.60 -6.22
N PHE A 225 2.09 15.37 -5.84
CA PHE A 225 2.66 15.31 -4.49
C PHE A 225 1.62 15.65 -3.41
N ALA A 226 0.84 16.72 -3.59
CA ALA A 226 -0.21 17.09 -2.63
C ALA A 226 -1.29 16.02 -2.50
N VAL A 227 -1.70 15.42 -3.63
CA VAL A 227 -2.66 14.32 -3.67
C VAL A 227 -2.09 13.08 -2.98
N ASP A 228 -0.79 12.73 -3.18
CA ASP A 228 -0.14 11.63 -2.46
C ASP A 228 -0.17 11.83 -0.95
N LEU A 229 0.14 13.05 -0.47
CA LEU A 229 0.05 13.36 0.97
C LEU A 229 -1.37 13.20 1.51
N ALA A 230 -2.40 13.62 0.76
CA ALA A 230 -3.80 13.43 1.16
C ALA A 230 -4.17 11.94 1.24
N TRP A 231 -3.72 11.12 0.28
CA TRP A 231 -3.90 9.67 0.30
C TRP A 231 -3.18 9.03 1.50
N ARG A 232 -2.00 9.50 1.87
CA ARG A 232 -1.28 9.03 3.07
C ARG A 232 -2.04 9.32 4.35
N VAL A 233 -2.70 10.48 4.47
CA VAL A 233 -3.59 10.76 5.62
C VAL A 233 -4.70 9.71 5.69
N GLY A 234 -5.41 9.45 4.59
CA GLY A 234 -6.45 8.43 4.53
C GLY A 234 -5.95 7.03 4.86
N GLY A 235 -4.80 6.64 4.29
CA GLY A 235 -4.14 5.37 4.58
C GLY A 235 -3.72 5.23 6.04
N ASN A 236 -3.20 6.28 6.65
CA ASN A 236 -2.85 6.31 8.08
C ASN A 236 -4.09 6.19 8.96
N MET A 237 -5.19 6.88 8.61
CA MET A 237 -6.48 6.68 9.31
C MET A 237 -6.94 5.23 9.25
N PHE A 238 -6.85 4.60 8.08
CA PHE A 238 -7.23 3.19 7.92
C PHE A 238 -6.34 2.27 8.77
N LYS A 239 -5.03 2.49 8.77
CA LYS A 239 -4.08 1.75 9.62
C LYS A 239 -4.34 1.95 11.11
N ASP A 240 -4.82 3.12 11.51
CA ASP A 240 -5.17 3.43 12.90
C ASP A 240 -6.35 2.59 13.41
N TYR A 241 -7.34 2.33 12.53
CA TYR A 241 -8.49 1.46 12.85
C TYR A 241 -8.22 -0.04 12.66
N TRP A 242 -7.18 -0.40 11.90
CA TRP A 242 -6.90 -1.77 11.51
C TRP A 242 -6.78 -2.75 12.70
N PRO A 243 -6.07 -2.43 13.79
CA PRO A 243 -5.99 -3.31 14.96
C PRO A 243 -7.36 -3.58 15.61
N THR A 244 -8.21 -2.55 15.69
CA THR A 244 -9.57 -2.68 16.25
C THR A 244 -10.44 -3.57 15.36
N PHE A 245 -10.34 -3.43 14.06
CA PHE A 245 -11.06 -4.28 13.10
C PHE A 245 -10.69 -5.75 13.24
N PHE A 246 -9.38 -6.06 13.31
CA PHE A 246 -8.90 -7.44 13.53
C PHE A 246 -9.32 -8.02 14.85
N HIS A 247 -9.30 -7.23 15.92
CA HIS A 247 -9.77 -7.66 17.24
C HIS A 247 -11.25 -8.05 17.19
N ASN A 248 -12.08 -7.25 16.55
CA ASN A 248 -13.52 -7.51 16.42
C ASN A 248 -13.83 -8.74 15.55
N MET A 249 -12.93 -9.11 14.62
CA MET A 249 -13.05 -10.35 13.84
C MET A 249 -12.54 -11.60 14.56
N GLY A 250 -12.12 -11.50 15.81
CA GLY A 250 -11.57 -12.63 16.59
C GLY A 250 -10.15 -13.05 16.16
N LEU A 251 -9.50 -12.26 15.31
CA LEU A 251 -8.14 -12.50 14.84
C LEU A 251 -7.09 -11.86 15.76
N ASN A 252 -7.11 -12.22 17.03
CA ASN A 252 -6.29 -11.64 18.12
C ASN A 252 -4.76 -11.84 17.99
N ARG A 253 -4.26 -12.22 16.84
CA ARG A 253 -2.83 -12.53 16.62
C ARG A 253 -1.97 -11.31 16.26
N LEU A 254 -2.57 -10.16 15.98
CA LEU A 254 -1.85 -8.93 15.70
C LEU A 254 -1.28 -8.32 16.98
N LYS A 255 -0.01 -8.56 17.24
CA LYS A 255 0.73 -7.87 18.29
C LYS A 255 1.16 -6.50 17.78
N VAL A 256 0.26 -5.51 17.84
CA VAL A 256 0.53 -4.13 17.46
C VAL A 256 1.12 -3.38 18.66
N ILE A 257 2.15 -2.58 18.43
CA ILE A 257 2.71 -1.69 19.42
C ILE A 257 2.00 -0.35 19.29
N PRO A 258 1.19 0.05 20.28
CA PRO A 258 0.53 1.36 20.26
C PRO A 258 1.56 2.48 20.40
N ASP A 259 1.16 3.70 20.05
CA ASP A 259 1.99 4.89 20.18
C ASP A 259 2.46 5.08 21.63
N PRO A 260 3.76 4.90 21.99
CA PRO A 260 4.26 5.05 23.34
C PRO A 260 4.28 6.51 23.82
N GLY A 261 4.02 7.48 22.96
CA GLY A 261 3.99 8.91 23.31
C GLY A 261 2.70 9.38 23.99
N LYS A 262 1.72 8.51 24.18
CA LYS A 262 0.46 8.85 24.84
C LYS A 262 0.16 7.85 25.95
N PRO A 263 0.36 8.22 27.26
CA PRO A 263 0.04 7.33 28.38
C PRO A 263 -1.45 6.93 28.31
N GLU A 264 -1.70 5.62 28.39
CA GLU A 264 -3.03 5.09 28.65
C GLU A 264 -3.50 5.66 30.00
N GLY A 265 -4.48 6.55 29.99
CA GLY A 265 -5.17 6.86 31.23
C GLY A 265 -5.41 8.32 31.62
N GLN A 266 -5.47 9.26 30.71
CA GLN A 266 -6.17 10.54 31.01
C GLN A 266 -7.45 10.66 30.19
N GLY A 267 -8.38 9.76 30.46
CA GLY A 267 -9.77 9.85 30.07
C GLY A 267 -10.57 10.26 31.29
N SER A 268 -11.00 11.52 31.28
CA SER A 268 -12.16 12.12 31.98
C SER A 268 -12.58 11.49 33.30
N ARG A 269 -12.25 12.12 34.38
CA ARG A 269 -13.18 12.28 35.48
C ARG A 269 -14.10 13.45 35.19
#